data_a0a23b5b695bb776ff18e9aaa6690e8d
#
_entry.id   a0a23b5b695bb776ff18e9aaa6690e8d
#
_cell.length_a   1.000
_cell.length_b   1.000
_cell.length_c   1.000
_cell.angle_alpha   90.00
_cell.angle_beta   90.00
_cell.angle_gamma   90.00
#
_symmetry.space_group_name_H-M   'P 1'
#
loop_
_entity.id
_entity.type
_entity.pdbx_description
1 polymer ?
#
loop_
_entity_poly.entity_id
_entity_poly.type
_entity_poly.pdbx_seq_one_letter_code
_entity_poly.pdbx_strand_id
1 'polypeptide(L)'
;MTVRRALLLLLLLLAPVLLASPAAAHTELVRSMPADGAELRRAPEQLTLVFDEPVDLGGVRVVTMDGNRLPVSRLGKDSVRVALPRSGVGETVVTWSVVDEEDGHASSGRIAFGVSAPVIPDRGDEAAPALSPSVRKGLVAARWAGYLSLALFVGGLAFVALLWPRGAGVPRARVLLALAWTGGVVSTVASIGLQGAYVSFGGLRDALRPSSYADVLTTEPGVALAARGLLWVLAAVVLGALMQGGARTSRSPGWRVGALAVSVGLLRATGMSGHNSEGGEPTWGAIADLLHLLGAALWIGGLAMLTVAVLPRRRAGELAEVVPGYSRLAAVAVTAIVGAGLVLAWQVVGSYDGLLHTSYGHLLLVKTAVLAAVLLIAQSSRRWVRTRLDLAVLLRGDAATVRPFGYSVAAETGLVLVVLAVTSLLVTANPGR
;
A
#
# COMPACT_ATOMS: atom_id res chain seq x y z
N MET A 1 -31.12 -2.24 11.21
CA MET A 1 -30.01 -2.47 12.16
C MET A 1 -29.61 -1.13 12.76
N THR A 2 -29.49 -1.02 14.08
CA THR A 2 -29.01 0.21 14.72
C THR A 2 -27.49 0.32 14.49
N VAL A 3 -26.97 1.55 14.32
CA VAL A 3 -25.52 1.85 14.15
C VAL A 3 -24.67 1.13 15.21
N ARG A 4 -25.19 1.00 16.45
CA ARG A 4 -24.54 0.28 17.54
C ARG A 4 -24.36 -1.22 17.26
N ARG A 5 -25.33 -1.89 16.61
CA ARG A 5 -25.20 -3.31 16.22
C ARG A 5 -24.21 -3.49 15.05
N ALA A 6 -24.17 -2.55 14.13
CA ALA A 6 -23.20 -2.56 13.03
C ALA A 6 -21.76 -2.36 13.54
N LEU A 7 -21.55 -1.44 14.49
CA LEU A 7 -20.25 -1.25 15.15
C LEU A 7 -19.81 -2.46 15.98
N LEU A 8 -20.73 -3.13 16.68
CA LEU A 8 -20.42 -4.35 17.43
C LEU A 8 -20.05 -5.52 16.50
N LEU A 9 -20.77 -5.69 15.38
CA LEU A 9 -20.42 -6.69 14.36
C LEU A 9 -19.06 -6.40 13.72
N LEU A 10 -18.75 -5.12 13.47
CA LEU A 10 -17.46 -4.71 12.95
C LEU A 10 -16.33 -4.99 13.95
N LEU A 11 -16.51 -4.68 15.21
CA LEU A 11 -15.53 -4.99 16.27
C LEU A 11 -15.31 -6.51 16.40
N LEU A 12 -16.36 -7.30 16.29
CA LEU A 12 -16.28 -8.76 16.30
C LEU A 12 -15.55 -9.33 15.08
N LEU A 13 -15.74 -8.72 13.88
CA LEU A 13 -15.05 -9.09 12.65
C LEU A 13 -13.59 -8.64 12.63
N LEU A 14 -13.24 -7.55 13.33
CA LEU A 14 -11.88 -7.03 13.44
C LEU A 14 -11.05 -7.71 14.54
N ALA A 15 -11.71 -8.28 15.54
CA ALA A 15 -11.03 -8.95 16.66
C ALA A 15 -10.03 -10.04 16.20
N PRO A 16 -10.37 -10.96 15.27
CA PRO A 16 -9.39 -11.94 14.78
C PRO A 16 -8.23 -11.33 14.00
N VAL A 17 -8.43 -10.20 13.30
CA VAL A 17 -7.33 -9.49 12.59
C VAL A 17 -6.35 -8.87 13.56
N LEU A 18 -6.84 -8.36 14.69
CA LEU A 18 -5.98 -7.77 15.72
C LEU A 18 -5.24 -8.83 16.55
N LEU A 19 -5.75 -10.07 16.54
CA LEU A 19 -5.19 -11.22 17.27
C LEU A 19 -4.40 -12.16 16.36
N ALA A 20 -4.45 -11.98 15.01
CA ALA A 20 -3.67 -12.77 14.08
C ALA A 20 -2.19 -12.48 14.29
N SER A 21 -1.42 -13.49 14.68
CA SER A 21 0.03 -13.44 14.60
C SER A 21 0.44 -13.20 13.16
N PRO A 22 1.43 -12.35 12.88
CA PRO A 22 1.94 -12.21 11.53
C PRO A 22 2.41 -13.59 11.07
N ALA A 23 1.87 -14.08 9.94
CA ALA A 23 2.43 -15.24 9.26
C ALA A 23 3.86 -14.87 8.87
N ALA A 24 4.82 -15.64 9.35
CA ALA A 24 6.20 -15.51 8.97
C ALA A 24 6.35 -16.23 7.63
N ALA A 25 6.23 -15.49 6.56
CA ALA A 25 6.80 -15.87 5.30
C ALA A 25 8.20 -15.28 5.26
N HIS A 26 9.17 -16.11 5.16
CA HIS A 26 10.56 -15.73 5.10
C HIS A 26 11.15 -16.46 3.90
N THR A 27 11.75 -15.72 2.97
CA THR A 27 12.70 -16.31 2.04
C THR A 27 13.75 -17.03 2.88
N GLU A 28 13.73 -18.36 2.87
CA GLU A 28 14.65 -19.16 3.67
C GLU A 28 15.92 -19.47 2.88
N LEU A 29 17.06 -19.40 3.58
CA LEU A 29 18.31 -19.87 3.03
C LEU A 29 18.31 -21.41 3.06
N VAL A 30 18.12 -22.03 1.89
CA VAL A 30 18.09 -23.48 1.74
C VAL A 30 19.50 -24.07 1.88
N ARG A 31 20.50 -23.38 1.34
CA ARG A 31 21.88 -23.87 1.33
C ARG A 31 22.89 -22.75 1.14
N SER A 32 24.03 -22.89 1.80
CA SER A 32 25.22 -22.09 1.53
C SER A 32 26.43 -22.96 1.13
N MET A 33 27.31 -22.36 0.36
CA MET A 33 28.61 -22.99 0.02
C MET A 33 29.72 -21.93 0.15
N PRO A 34 30.56 -21.98 1.18
CA PRO A 34 30.66 -23.01 2.24
C PRO A 34 29.38 -23.14 3.06
N ALA A 35 29.13 -24.35 3.58
CA ALA A 35 28.02 -24.56 4.51
C ALA A 35 28.27 -23.83 5.84
N ASP A 36 27.21 -23.48 6.54
CA ASP A 36 27.33 -22.97 7.90
C ASP A 36 27.98 -24.00 8.80
N GLY A 37 28.92 -23.56 9.63
CA GLY A 37 29.73 -24.44 10.47
C GLY A 37 30.88 -25.19 9.75
N ALA A 38 31.11 -24.95 8.45
CA ALA A 38 32.13 -25.70 7.69
C ALA A 38 33.57 -25.36 8.13
N GLU A 39 34.39 -26.38 8.26
CA GLU A 39 35.85 -26.25 8.46
C GLU A 39 36.58 -26.49 7.15
N LEU A 40 37.32 -25.49 6.69
CA LEU A 40 37.98 -25.47 5.40
C LEU A 40 39.52 -25.49 5.56
N ARG A 41 40.20 -26.17 4.67
CA ARG A 41 41.67 -26.16 4.64
C ARG A 41 42.25 -24.93 3.91
N ARG A 42 41.45 -24.27 3.09
CA ARG A 42 41.82 -23.05 2.32
C ARG A 42 40.71 -22.05 2.35
N ALA A 43 41.04 -20.77 2.39
CA ALA A 43 40.06 -19.67 2.31
C ALA A 43 39.30 -19.75 0.98
N PRO A 44 37.99 -19.75 1.01
CA PRO A 44 37.19 -19.69 -0.20
C PRO A 44 37.21 -18.26 -0.78
N GLU A 45 37.23 -18.15 -2.12
CA GLU A 45 37.16 -16.85 -2.80
C GLU A 45 35.74 -16.33 -2.93
N GLN A 46 34.76 -17.22 -2.74
CA GLN A 46 33.32 -16.89 -2.90
C GLN A 46 32.47 -17.69 -1.92
N LEU A 47 31.32 -17.09 -1.56
CA LEU A 47 30.23 -17.74 -0.85
C LEU A 47 29.02 -17.74 -1.78
N THR A 48 28.38 -18.90 -1.94
CA THR A 48 27.11 -19.03 -2.67
C THR A 48 26.00 -19.20 -1.68
N LEU A 49 24.94 -18.42 -1.85
CA LEU A 49 23.68 -18.52 -1.09
C LEU A 49 22.58 -18.96 -2.04
N VAL A 50 21.82 -19.97 -1.65
CA VAL A 50 20.67 -20.50 -2.39
C VAL A 50 19.45 -20.39 -1.50
N PHE A 51 18.43 -19.70 -1.98
CA PHE A 51 17.17 -19.44 -1.29
C PHE A 51 16.07 -20.35 -1.84
N ASP A 52 14.95 -20.47 -1.16
CA ASP A 52 13.77 -21.22 -1.58
C ASP A 52 12.92 -20.45 -2.62
N GLU A 53 13.10 -19.13 -2.70
CA GLU A 53 12.37 -18.25 -3.59
C GLU A 53 13.29 -17.34 -4.42
N PRO A 54 12.83 -16.78 -5.56
CA PRO A 54 13.60 -15.83 -6.35
C PRO A 54 13.97 -14.57 -5.55
N VAL A 55 15.18 -14.08 -5.71
CA VAL A 55 15.69 -12.92 -4.98
C VAL A 55 16.16 -11.82 -5.93
N ASP A 56 15.79 -10.57 -5.62
CA ASP A 56 16.33 -9.41 -6.32
C ASP A 56 17.72 -9.06 -5.80
N LEU A 57 18.70 -8.92 -6.72
CA LEU A 57 20.07 -8.54 -6.37
C LEU A 57 20.15 -7.19 -5.63
N GLY A 58 19.27 -6.25 -5.97
CA GLY A 58 19.19 -4.96 -5.30
C GLY A 58 18.77 -5.08 -3.83
N GLY A 59 18.01 -6.14 -3.52
CA GLY A 59 17.54 -6.48 -2.18
C GLY A 59 18.49 -7.37 -1.38
N VAL A 60 19.58 -7.89 -2.01
CA VAL A 60 20.55 -8.74 -1.29
C VAL A 60 21.70 -7.92 -0.74
N ARG A 61 21.96 -8.07 0.54
CA ARG A 61 23.10 -7.44 1.23
C ARG A 61 23.85 -8.50 2.04
N VAL A 62 25.16 -8.54 1.88
CA VAL A 62 26.04 -9.39 2.68
C VAL A 62 27.14 -8.52 3.28
N VAL A 63 27.31 -8.61 4.59
CA VAL A 63 28.30 -7.82 5.34
C VAL A 63 29.17 -8.73 6.20
N THR A 64 30.43 -8.35 6.38
CA THR A 64 31.32 -8.97 7.38
C THR A 64 30.96 -8.50 8.78
N MET A 65 31.54 -9.12 9.82
CA MET A 65 31.36 -8.64 11.20
C MET A 65 31.81 -7.20 11.40
N ASP A 66 32.79 -6.74 10.64
CA ASP A 66 33.26 -5.33 10.69
C ASP A 66 32.32 -4.36 9.97
N GLY A 67 31.18 -4.82 9.46
CA GLY A 67 30.19 -4.02 8.74
C GLY A 67 30.56 -3.69 7.29
N ASN A 68 31.63 -4.25 6.74
CA ASN A 68 32.01 -4.04 5.34
C ASN A 68 31.07 -4.81 4.41
N ARG A 69 30.47 -4.10 3.44
CA ARG A 69 29.61 -4.70 2.42
C ARG A 69 30.44 -5.52 1.43
N LEU A 70 30.02 -6.75 1.18
CA LEU A 70 30.63 -7.64 0.21
C LEU A 70 29.92 -7.51 -1.16
N PRO A 71 30.68 -7.58 -2.27
CA PRO A 71 30.11 -7.59 -3.61
C PRO A 71 29.25 -8.86 -3.83
N VAL A 72 28.03 -8.65 -4.34
CA VAL A 72 27.07 -9.71 -4.65
C VAL A 72 26.82 -9.73 -6.15
N SER A 73 26.74 -10.91 -6.76
CA SER A 73 26.41 -11.11 -8.16
C SER A 73 25.39 -12.23 -8.33
N ARG A 74 24.56 -12.14 -9.38
CA ARG A 74 23.54 -13.14 -9.67
C ARG A 74 24.19 -14.44 -10.17
N LEU A 75 23.76 -15.57 -9.63
CA LEU A 75 24.16 -16.89 -10.09
C LEU A 75 22.97 -17.63 -10.74
N GLY A 76 21.77 -17.47 -10.18
CA GLY A 76 20.51 -18.02 -10.65
C GLY A 76 19.36 -17.06 -10.33
N LYS A 77 18.10 -17.51 -10.43
CA LYS A 77 16.92 -16.72 -9.98
C LYS A 77 16.84 -16.67 -8.46
N ASP A 78 17.16 -17.78 -7.82
CA ASP A 78 17.09 -18.05 -6.39
C ASP A 78 18.48 -18.09 -5.71
N SER A 79 19.55 -17.80 -6.44
CA SER A 79 20.90 -17.97 -5.96
C SER A 79 21.81 -16.80 -6.28
N VAL A 80 22.64 -16.44 -5.31
CA VAL A 80 23.59 -15.34 -5.42
C VAL A 80 25.00 -15.79 -5.05
N ARG A 81 25.97 -15.16 -5.67
CA ARG A 81 27.38 -15.32 -5.40
C ARG A 81 27.91 -14.07 -4.71
N VAL A 82 28.59 -14.27 -3.60
CA VAL A 82 29.23 -13.24 -2.80
C VAL A 82 30.73 -13.37 -2.94
N ALA A 83 31.42 -12.33 -3.34
CA ALA A 83 32.88 -12.31 -3.38
C ALA A 83 33.41 -12.09 -1.96
N LEU A 84 34.24 -13.01 -1.50
CA LEU A 84 34.88 -12.95 -0.18
C LEU A 84 36.24 -12.27 -0.28
N PRO A 85 36.61 -11.42 0.70
CA PRO A 85 37.96 -10.91 0.82
C PRO A 85 38.91 -12.10 1.11
N ARG A 86 40.18 -11.98 0.72
CA ARG A 86 41.18 -12.95 1.09
C ARG A 86 41.32 -12.97 2.61
N SER A 87 40.74 -13.98 3.24
CA SER A 87 40.81 -14.18 4.69
C SER A 87 42.04 -15.05 5.01
N GLY A 88 42.71 -14.73 6.10
CA GLY A 88 43.75 -15.57 6.68
C GLY A 88 43.19 -16.80 7.42
N VAL A 89 44.03 -17.47 8.20
CA VAL A 89 43.59 -18.51 9.14
C VAL A 89 42.67 -17.90 10.18
N GLY A 90 41.52 -18.52 10.44
CA GLY A 90 40.55 -18.05 11.43
C GLY A 90 39.12 -18.31 11.04
N GLU A 91 38.22 -17.91 11.89
CA GLU A 91 36.76 -17.93 11.64
C GLU A 91 36.34 -16.72 10.78
N THR A 92 35.54 -16.96 9.77
CA THR A 92 34.92 -15.95 8.95
C THR A 92 33.41 -16.00 9.19
N VAL A 93 32.84 -14.87 9.64
CA VAL A 93 31.40 -14.73 9.84
C VAL A 93 30.86 -13.67 8.90
N VAL A 94 29.83 -14.02 8.16
CA VAL A 94 29.09 -13.09 7.30
C VAL A 94 27.65 -13.07 7.70
N THR A 95 27.08 -11.88 7.70
CA THR A 95 25.65 -11.69 7.89
C THR A 95 25.03 -11.36 6.53
N TRP A 96 24.03 -12.11 6.15
CA TRP A 96 23.28 -11.87 4.93
C TRP A 96 21.89 -11.31 5.25
N SER A 97 21.38 -10.51 4.35
CA SER A 97 20.00 -10.08 4.32
C SER A 97 19.50 -10.11 2.88
N VAL A 98 18.26 -10.50 2.71
CA VAL A 98 17.59 -10.58 1.42
C VAL A 98 16.20 -9.99 1.54
N VAL A 99 15.77 -9.33 0.47
CA VAL A 99 14.38 -8.90 0.31
C VAL A 99 13.80 -9.75 -0.81
N ASP A 100 12.73 -10.41 -0.51
CA ASP A 100 11.97 -11.18 -1.47
C ASP A 100 11.50 -10.30 -2.63
N GLU A 101 11.63 -10.80 -3.86
CA GLU A 101 11.25 -10.08 -5.07
C GLU A 101 9.72 -9.98 -5.19
N GLU A 102 8.99 -10.99 -4.69
CA GLU A 102 7.55 -11.09 -4.83
C GLU A 102 6.78 -10.27 -3.78
N ASP A 103 7.16 -10.36 -2.51
CA ASP A 103 6.40 -9.76 -1.42
C ASP A 103 7.12 -8.61 -0.69
N GLY A 104 8.39 -8.39 -1.01
CA GLY A 104 9.21 -7.37 -0.38
C GLY A 104 9.52 -7.63 1.10
N HIS A 105 9.31 -8.87 1.58
CA HIS A 105 9.71 -9.26 2.93
C HIS A 105 11.22 -9.41 3.01
N ALA A 106 11.80 -8.95 4.11
CA ALA A 106 13.22 -9.09 4.35
C ALA A 106 13.47 -10.25 5.32
N SER A 107 14.36 -11.13 4.90
CA SER A 107 14.93 -12.20 5.73
C SER A 107 16.40 -11.96 5.97
N SER A 108 16.93 -12.47 7.06
CA SER A 108 18.34 -12.35 7.39
C SER A 108 18.85 -13.57 8.13
N GLY A 109 20.12 -13.79 8.01
CA GLY A 109 20.80 -14.87 8.72
C GLY A 109 22.30 -14.62 8.82
N ARG A 110 22.95 -15.55 9.47
CA ARG A 110 24.39 -15.56 9.65
C ARG A 110 24.95 -16.88 9.09
N ILE A 111 26.12 -16.82 8.51
CA ILE A 111 26.92 -17.99 8.13
C ILE A 111 28.30 -17.80 8.70
N ALA A 112 28.78 -18.82 9.40
CA ALA A 112 30.13 -18.90 9.94
C ALA A 112 30.85 -20.09 9.35
N PHE A 113 32.11 -19.94 8.95
CA PHE A 113 32.99 -21.03 8.55
C PHE A 113 34.43 -20.77 8.99
N GLY A 114 35.13 -21.83 9.35
CA GLY A 114 36.53 -21.77 9.78
C GLY A 114 37.50 -22.07 8.65
N VAL A 115 38.61 -21.32 8.56
CA VAL A 115 39.73 -21.63 7.65
C VAL A 115 40.91 -22.08 8.48
N SER A 116 41.23 -23.38 8.45
CA SER A 116 42.26 -24.03 9.30
C SER A 116 42.06 -23.70 10.79
N ALA A 117 40.85 -23.45 11.21
CA ALA A 117 40.44 -23.15 12.56
C ALA A 117 39.03 -23.72 12.79
N PRO A 118 38.67 -24.17 14.00
CA PRO A 118 37.34 -24.61 14.31
C PRO A 118 36.38 -23.41 14.26
N VAL A 119 35.15 -23.65 13.83
CA VAL A 119 34.03 -22.70 14.01
C VAL A 119 33.63 -22.79 15.47
N ILE A 120 33.51 -21.66 16.13
CA ILE A 120 33.02 -21.61 17.50
C ILE A 120 31.50 -21.78 17.44
N PRO A 121 30.96 -22.98 17.77
CA PRO A 121 29.53 -23.14 17.88
C PRO A 121 29.04 -22.27 19.05
N ASP A 122 28.02 -21.54 18.82
CA ASP A 122 27.34 -20.82 19.91
C ASP A 122 28.09 -19.62 20.54
N ARG A 123 28.25 -18.58 19.76
CA ARG A 123 28.34 -17.22 20.33
C ARG A 123 26.93 -16.80 20.66
N GLY A 124 26.41 -17.30 21.80
CA GLY A 124 25.06 -17.05 22.27
C GLY A 124 24.47 -15.75 21.80
N ASP A 125 23.30 -15.80 21.28
CA ASP A 125 22.31 -14.71 21.05
C ASP A 125 22.77 -13.34 20.50
N GLU A 126 23.89 -13.24 19.79
CA GLU A 126 24.03 -12.17 18.82
C GLU A 126 23.08 -12.48 17.66
N ALA A 127 21.80 -12.23 17.90
CA ALA A 127 20.70 -12.45 16.97
C ALA A 127 21.09 -11.88 15.60
N ALA A 128 20.78 -12.63 14.54
CA ALA A 128 20.80 -12.09 13.18
C ALA A 128 20.13 -10.72 13.19
N PRO A 129 20.57 -9.75 12.37
CA PRO A 129 20.01 -8.41 12.40
C PRO A 129 18.49 -8.48 12.30
N ALA A 130 17.81 -8.21 13.39
CA ALA A 130 16.36 -8.25 13.43
C ALA A 130 15.81 -6.99 12.78
N LEU A 131 14.80 -7.16 11.93
CA LEU A 131 14.06 -6.03 11.37
C LEU A 131 13.53 -5.13 12.49
N SER A 132 13.84 -3.85 12.41
CA SER A 132 13.35 -2.86 13.37
C SER A 132 11.81 -2.81 13.33
N PRO A 133 11.10 -3.16 14.44
CA PRO A 133 9.64 -3.10 14.48
C PRO A 133 9.09 -1.70 14.16
N SER A 134 9.86 -0.66 14.48
CA SER A 134 9.49 0.74 14.21
C SER A 134 9.57 1.06 12.72
N VAL A 135 10.55 0.56 11.99
CA VAL A 135 10.65 0.73 10.52
C VAL A 135 9.51 -0.01 9.83
N ARG A 136 9.21 -1.25 10.22
CA ARG A 136 8.07 -2.01 9.69
C ARG A 136 6.73 -1.29 9.92
N LYS A 137 6.48 -0.82 11.15
CA LYS A 137 5.28 -0.03 11.45
C LYS A 137 5.24 1.27 10.65
N GLY A 138 6.39 1.92 10.46
CA GLY A 138 6.53 3.13 9.64
C GLY A 138 6.17 2.88 8.19
N LEU A 139 6.62 1.77 7.59
CA LEU A 139 6.26 1.39 6.21
C LEU A 139 4.75 1.16 6.05
N VAL A 140 4.14 0.41 6.97
CA VAL A 140 2.68 0.20 6.96
C VAL A 140 1.94 1.54 7.04
N ALA A 141 2.37 2.44 7.94
CA ALA A 141 1.77 3.76 8.09
C ALA A 141 1.95 4.63 6.83
N ALA A 142 3.16 4.63 6.24
CA ALA A 142 3.44 5.37 5.01
C ALA A 142 2.61 4.85 3.83
N ARG A 143 2.49 3.52 3.66
CA ARG A 143 1.63 2.90 2.65
C ARG A 143 0.16 3.27 2.85
N TRP A 144 -0.35 3.15 4.07
CA TRP A 144 -1.72 3.55 4.41
C TRP A 144 -1.99 5.03 4.09
N ALA A 145 -1.09 5.92 4.51
CA ALA A 145 -1.20 7.34 4.23
C ALA A 145 -1.13 7.64 2.72
N GLY A 146 -0.31 6.89 1.98
CA GLY A 146 -0.19 6.99 0.54
C GLY A 146 -1.48 6.58 -0.19
N TYR A 147 -2.08 5.45 0.17
CA TYR A 147 -3.36 5.00 -0.41
C TYR A 147 -4.49 5.98 -0.09
N LEU A 148 -4.56 6.46 1.15
CA LEU A 148 -5.56 7.45 1.53
C LEU A 148 -5.39 8.75 0.74
N SER A 149 -4.16 9.26 0.65
CA SER A 149 -3.84 10.48 -0.09
C SER A 149 -4.17 10.34 -1.57
N LEU A 150 -3.81 9.21 -2.18
CA LEU A 150 -4.13 8.89 -3.57
C LEU A 150 -5.65 8.88 -3.80
N ALA A 151 -6.39 8.18 -2.95
CA ALA A 151 -7.84 8.08 -3.05
C ALA A 151 -8.52 9.45 -2.90
N LEU A 152 -8.09 10.25 -1.90
CA LEU A 152 -8.63 11.59 -1.68
C LEU A 152 -8.30 12.55 -2.83
N PHE A 153 -7.08 12.48 -3.37
CA PHE A 153 -6.65 13.36 -4.44
C PHE A 153 -7.33 13.03 -5.77
N VAL A 154 -7.22 11.79 -6.24
CA VAL A 154 -7.79 11.34 -7.52
C VAL A 154 -9.33 11.42 -7.48
N GLY A 155 -9.96 10.90 -6.42
CA GLY A 155 -11.41 10.94 -6.27
C GLY A 155 -11.93 12.34 -6.06
N GLY A 156 -11.18 13.20 -5.34
CA GLY A 156 -11.51 14.61 -5.16
C GLY A 156 -11.42 15.42 -6.45
N LEU A 157 -10.38 15.22 -7.27
CA LEU A 157 -10.27 15.83 -8.61
C LEU A 157 -11.43 15.38 -9.52
N ALA A 158 -11.72 14.07 -9.55
CA ALA A 158 -12.83 13.52 -10.32
C ALA A 158 -14.18 14.09 -9.86
N PHE A 159 -14.39 14.21 -8.55
CA PHE A 159 -15.61 14.80 -7.97
C PHE A 159 -15.81 16.25 -8.43
N VAL A 160 -14.76 17.08 -8.36
CA VAL A 160 -14.81 18.47 -8.81
C VAL A 160 -14.98 18.56 -10.33
N ALA A 161 -14.31 17.69 -11.10
CA ALA A 161 -14.39 17.71 -12.56
C ALA A 161 -15.75 17.27 -13.10
N LEU A 162 -16.36 16.24 -12.47
CA LEU A 162 -17.56 15.58 -13.02
C LEU A 162 -18.86 16.02 -12.36
N LEU A 163 -18.85 16.19 -11.05
CA LEU A 163 -20.08 16.38 -10.28
C LEU A 163 -20.24 17.80 -9.74
N TRP A 164 -19.15 18.45 -9.35
CA TRP A 164 -19.25 19.72 -8.62
C TRP A 164 -18.18 20.75 -9.03
N PRO A 165 -18.18 21.25 -10.29
CA PRO A 165 -17.18 22.22 -10.75
C PRO A 165 -17.06 23.48 -9.89
N ARG A 166 -18.19 23.95 -9.31
CA ARG A 166 -18.19 25.09 -8.38
C ARG A 166 -17.41 24.82 -7.10
N GLY A 167 -17.22 23.55 -6.74
CA GLY A 167 -16.42 23.11 -5.58
C GLY A 167 -14.95 23.50 -5.65
N ALA A 168 -14.40 23.70 -6.85
CA ALA A 168 -13.04 24.19 -7.05
C ALA A 168 -12.76 25.56 -6.39
N GLY A 169 -13.79 26.36 -6.16
CA GLY A 169 -13.70 27.63 -5.44
C GLY A 169 -13.94 27.53 -3.92
N VAL A 170 -14.29 26.35 -3.41
CA VAL A 170 -14.65 26.18 -1.99
C VAL A 170 -13.42 25.91 -1.15
N PRO A 171 -13.14 26.71 -0.09
CA PRO A 171 -11.92 26.57 0.72
C PRO A 171 -11.71 25.15 1.28
N ARG A 172 -12.76 24.51 1.81
CA ARG A 172 -12.68 23.15 2.36
C ARG A 172 -12.29 22.11 1.30
N ALA A 173 -12.82 22.20 0.07
CA ALA A 173 -12.43 21.33 -1.03
C ALA A 173 -10.96 21.54 -1.43
N ARG A 174 -10.52 22.80 -1.48
CA ARG A 174 -9.11 23.15 -1.75
C ARG A 174 -8.18 22.63 -0.69
N VAL A 175 -8.50 22.82 0.58
CA VAL A 175 -7.70 22.30 1.70
C VAL A 175 -7.62 20.78 1.66
N LEU A 176 -8.75 20.09 1.42
CA LEU A 176 -8.77 18.63 1.31
C LEU A 176 -7.84 18.14 0.19
N LEU A 177 -7.93 18.73 -1.00
CA LEU A 177 -7.05 18.37 -2.14
C LEU A 177 -5.58 18.73 -1.87
N ALA A 178 -5.30 19.85 -1.24
CA ALA A 178 -3.94 20.23 -0.86
C ALA A 178 -3.34 19.27 0.18
N LEU A 179 -4.10 18.91 1.22
CA LEU A 179 -3.68 17.92 2.22
C LEU A 179 -3.47 16.54 1.60
N ALA A 180 -4.35 16.12 0.68
CA ALA A 180 -4.20 14.87 -0.04
C ALA A 180 -2.94 14.88 -0.91
N TRP A 181 -2.64 15.96 -1.61
CA TRP A 181 -1.41 16.12 -2.37
C TRP A 181 -0.17 16.08 -1.47
N THR A 182 -0.14 16.89 -0.41
CA THR A 182 0.98 16.91 0.56
C THR A 182 1.21 15.55 1.19
N GLY A 183 0.13 14.88 1.62
CA GLY A 183 0.20 13.53 2.18
C GLY A 183 0.76 12.52 1.18
N GLY A 184 0.40 12.62 -0.11
CA GLY A 184 0.93 11.79 -1.18
C GLY A 184 2.43 11.98 -1.40
N VAL A 185 2.90 13.22 -1.41
CA VAL A 185 4.33 13.54 -1.50
C VAL A 185 5.09 13.00 -0.28
N VAL A 186 4.63 13.35 0.92
CA VAL A 186 5.27 12.96 2.18
C VAL A 186 5.31 11.43 2.32
N SER A 187 4.21 10.74 2.03
CA SER A 187 4.15 9.28 2.10
C SER A 187 5.09 8.62 1.08
N THR A 188 5.24 9.18 -0.11
CA THR A 188 6.15 8.67 -1.14
C THR A 188 7.60 8.81 -0.69
N VAL A 189 8.00 9.99 -0.22
CA VAL A 189 9.35 10.24 0.30
C VAL A 189 9.65 9.36 1.51
N ALA A 190 8.70 9.26 2.45
CA ALA A 190 8.84 8.40 3.62
C ALA A 190 8.96 6.91 3.22
N SER A 191 8.21 6.46 2.21
CA SER A 191 8.28 5.07 1.73
C SER A 191 9.67 4.75 1.16
N ILE A 192 10.29 5.65 0.40
CA ILE A 192 11.66 5.44 -0.14
C ILE A 192 12.66 5.31 1.01
N GLY A 193 12.69 6.27 1.95
CA GLY A 193 13.64 6.23 3.06
C GLY A 193 13.44 5.04 3.99
N LEU A 194 12.18 4.72 4.33
CA LEU A 194 11.85 3.57 5.18
C LEU A 194 12.15 2.24 4.49
N GLN A 195 11.96 2.13 3.18
CA GLN A 195 12.33 0.94 2.42
C GLN A 195 13.85 0.74 2.45
N GLY A 196 14.64 1.81 2.30
CA GLY A 196 16.09 1.74 2.43
C GLY A 196 16.56 1.30 3.82
N ALA A 197 15.93 1.84 4.87
CA ALA A 197 16.20 1.41 6.24
C ALA A 197 15.75 -0.04 6.49
N TYR A 198 14.66 -0.48 5.86
CA TYR A 198 14.14 -1.85 5.95
C TYR A 198 15.13 -2.85 5.33
N VAL A 199 15.56 -2.61 4.09
CA VAL A 199 16.51 -3.47 3.36
C VAL A 199 17.89 -3.51 4.05
N SER A 200 18.29 -2.41 4.70
CA SER A 200 19.57 -2.35 5.43
C SER A 200 19.50 -2.84 6.88
N PHE A 201 18.34 -3.33 7.34
CA PHE A 201 18.08 -3.68 8.76
C PHE A 201 18.39 -2.53 9.72
N GLY A 202 18.29 -1.30 9.23
CA GLY A 202 18.53 -0.08 9.99
C GLY A 202 17.37 0.33 10.87
N GLY A 203 17.58 1.39 11.66
CA GLY A 203 16.55 2.03 12.46
C GLY A 203 15.85 3.17 11.73
N LEU A 204 14.88 3.83 12.39
CA LEU A 204 14.18 4.99 11.82
C LEU A 204 15.10 6.15 11.41
N ARG A 205 16.26 6.31 12.08
CA ARG A 205 17.23 7.34 11.72
C ARG A 205 17.91 7.07 10.38
N ASP A 206 18.07 5.79 10.04
CA ASP A 206 18.67 5.36 8.77
C ASP A 206 17.76 5.66 7.59
N ALA A 207 16.44 5.73 7.80
CA ALA A 207 15.49 6.18 6.80
C ALA A 207 15.70 7.64 6.33
N LEU A 208 16.45 8.43 7.07
CA LEU A 208 16.77 9.82 6.70
C LEU A 208 18.15 9.97 6.04
N ARG A 209 18.92 8.89 5.92
CA ARG A 209 20.25 8.92 5.30
C ARG A 209 20.14 9.00 3.78
N PRO A 210 20.90 9.88 3.11
CA PRO A 210 20.89 9.95 1.64
C PRO A 210 21.24 8.63 0.95
N SER A 211 22.11 7.82 1.55
CA SER A 211 22.48 6.49 1.04
C SER A 211 21.27 5.55 0.95
N SER A 212 20.36 5.59 1.93
CA SER A 212 19.15 4.77 1.91
C SER A 212 18.24 5.09 0.72
N TYR A 213 18.18 6.35 0.31
CA TYR A 213 17.44 6.75 -0.89
C TYR A 213 18.15 6.28 -2.16
N ALA A 214 19.48 6.47 -2.24
CA ALA A 214 20.26 6.07 -3.41
C ALA A 214 20.18 4.55 -3.63
N ASP A 215 20.33 3.75 -2.58
CA ASP A 215 20.25 2.29 -2.64
C ASP A 215 18.88 1.81 -3.15
N VAL A 216 17.78 2.38 -2.65
CA VAL A 216 16.42 2.01 -3.07
C VAL A 216 16.15 2.41 -4.53
N LEU A 217 16.56 3.60 -4.94
CA LEU A 217 16.27 4.11 -6.28
C LEU A 217 16.96 3.32 -7.41
N THR A 218 17.90 2.44 -7.09
CA THR A 218 18.50 1.50 -8.04
C THR A 218 17.71 0.21 -8.22
N THR A 219 16.69 -0.04 -7.38
CA THR A 219 15.84 -1.23 -7.42
C THR A 219 14.59 -1.02 -8.27
N GLU A 220 13.98 -2.09 -8.77
CA GLU A 220 12.71 -2.00 -9.53
C GLU A 220 11.58 -1.33 -8.73
N PRO A 221 11.31 -1.71 -7.45
CA PRO A 221 10.34 -1.01 -6.63
C PRO A 221 10.69 0.47 -6.40
N GLY A 222 11.98 0.78 -6.30
CA GLY A 222 12.47 2.15 -6.16
C GLY A 222 12.22 3.01 -7.38
N VAL A 223 12.35 2.47 -8.59
CA VAL A 223 12.00 3.16 -9.84
C VAL A 223 10.51 3.50 -9.87
N ALA A 224 9.63 2.58 -9.44
CA ALA A 224 8.19 2.84 -9.34
C ALA A 224 7.89 3.95 -8.32
N LEU A 225 8.59 3.97 -7.17
CA LEU A 225 8.47 5.04 -6.17
C LEU A 225 8.97 6.39 -6.70
N ALA A 226 10.07 6.41 -7.47
CA ALA A 226 10.59 7.62 -8.12
C ALA A 226 9.59 8.16 -9.16
N ALA A 227 9.05 7.29 -10.02
CA ALA A 227 8.02 7.64 -10.99
C ALA A 227 6.78 8.23 -10.29
N ARG A 228 6.35 7.62 -9.17
CA ARG A 228 5.26 8.15 -8.35
C ARG A 228 5.58 9.52 -7.77
N GLY A 229 6.83 9.75 -7.33
CA GLY A 229 7.29 11.06 -6.88
C GLY A 229 7.19 12.13 -7.96
N LEU A 230 7.66 11.85 -9.18
CA LEU A 230 7.55 12.75 -10.34
C LEU A 230 6.08 13.03 -10.71
N LEU A 231 5.22 12.03 -10.64
CA LEU A 231 3.78 12.21 -10.88
C LEU A 231 3.12 13.11 -9.83
N TRP A 232 3.57 13.07 -8.56
CA TRP A 232 3.12 14.03 -7.55
C TRP A 232 3.58 15.45 -7.84
N VAL A 233 4.76 15.65 -8.46
CA VAL A 233 5.19 16.97 -8.94
C VAL A 233 4.27 17.46 -10.07
N LEU A 234 3.93 16.60 -11.04
CA LEU A 234 2.95 16.94 -12.09
C LEU A 234 1.56 17.19 -11.50
N ALA A 235 1.16 16.46 -10.47
CA ALA A 235 -0.08 16.67 -9.74
C ALA A 235 -0.14 18.07 -9.10
N ALA A 236 1.00 18.64 -8.67
CA ALA A 236 1.06 20.03 -8.18
C ALA A 236 0.66 21.03 -9.27
N VAL A 237 1.08 20.81 -10.52
CA VAL A 237 0.70 21.68 -11.66
C VAL A 237 -0.81 21.62 -11.90
N VAL A 238 -1.39 20.40 -11.92
CA VAL A 238 -2.84 20.20 -12.07
C VAL A 238 -3.61 20.88 -10.94
N LEU A 239 -3.16 20.69 -9.70
CA LEU A 239 -3.76 21.30 -8.51
C LEU A 239 -3.61 22.83 -8.53
N GLY A 240 -2.42 23.34 -8.86
CA GLY A 240 -2.14 24.77 -8.94
C GLY A 240 -3.04 25.47 -9.96
N ALA A 241 -3.21 24.88 -11.15
CA ALA A 241 -4.12 25.40 -12.16
C ALA A 241 -5.57 25.43 -11.65
N LEU A 242 -6.02 24.39 -10.94
CA LEU A 242 -7.35 24.34 -10.33
C LEU A 242 -7.52 25.43 -9.25
N MET A 243 -6.50 25.63 -8.42
CA MET A 243 -6.50 26.65 -7.35
C MET A 243 -6.59 28.08 -7.91
N GLN A 244 -5.97 28.35 -9.05
CA GLN A 244 -5.98 29.67 -9.70
C GLN A 244 -7.27 29.91 -10.48
N GLY A 245 -7.70 28.96 -11.30
CA GLY A 245 -8.82 29.15 -12.23
C GLY A 245 -10.18 28.66 -11.73
N GLY A 246 -10.23 27.93 -10.62
CA GLY A 246 -11.47 27.49 -9.96
C GLY A 246 -12.41 26.71 -10.89
N ALA A 247 -13.69 27.06 -10.86
CA ALA A 247 -14.73 26.39 -11.64
C ALA A 247 -14.55 26.49 -13.16
N ARG A 248 -13.90 27.51 -13.67
CA ARG A 248 -13.59 27.64 -15.10
C ARG A 248 -12.58 26.59 -15.52
N THR A 249 -11.50 26.43 -14.77
CA THR A 249 -10.47 25.44 -15.03
C THR A 249 -11.01 24.00 -14.91
N SER A 250 -11.81 23.69 -13.90
CA SER A 250 -12.40 22.35 -13.73
C SER A 250 -13.31 21.92 -14.88
N ARG A 251 -13.85 22.87 -15.66
CA ARG A 251 -14.64 22.60 -16.88
C ARG A 251 -13.80 22.56 -18.16
N SER A 252 -12.57 23.03 -18.11
CA SER A 252 -11.67 23.06 -19.27
C SER A 252 -11.30 21.64 -19.72
N PRO A 253 -11.47 21.29 -21.01
CA PRO A 253 -11.09 19.97 -21.52
C PRO A 253 -9.60 19.66 -21.32
N GLY A 254 -8.72 20.61 -21.58
CA GLY A 254 -7.27 20.43 -21.41
C GLY A 254 -6.88 20.10 -19.97
N TRP A 255 -7.44 20.79 -18.98
CA TRP A 255 -7.21 20.49 -17.58
C TRP A 255 -7.74 19.09 -17.20
N ARG A 256 -8.93 18.71 -17.69
CA ARG A 256 -9.53 17.39 -17.44
C ARG A 256 -8.66 16.26 -17.99
N VAL A 257 -8.11 16.43 -19.18
CA VAL A 257 -7.17 15.45 -19.78
C VAL A 257 -5.89 15.37 -18.94
N GLY A 258 -5.30 16.51 -18.55
CA GLY A 258 -4.12 16.52 -17.68
C GLY A 258 -4.38 15.89 -16.31
N ALA A 259 -5.52 16.20 -15.68
CA ALA A 259 -5.92 15.61 -14.41
C ALA A 259 -6.15 14.10 -14.53
N LEU A 260 -6.76 13.63 -15.63
CA LEU A 260 -6.95 12.20 -15.90
C LEU A 260 -5.61 11.49 -16.10
N ALA A 261 -4.72 12.04 -16.94
CA ALA A 261 -3.41 11.47 -17.23
C ALA A 261 -2.58 11.30 -15.95
N VAL A 262 -2.48 12.35 -15.13
CA VAL A 262 -1.78 12.31 -13.85
C VAL A 262 -2.43 11.31 -12.88
N SER A 263 -3.76 11.26 -12.83
CA SER A 263 -4.49 10.32 -11.96
C SER A 263 -4.23 8.88 -12.36
N VAL A 264 -4.31 8.54 -13.66
CA VAL A 264 -4.01 7.21 -14.18
C VAL A 264 -2.55 6.85 -13.93
N GLY A 265 -1.62 7.77 -14.16
CA GLY A 265 -0.21 7.57 -13.85
C GLY A 265 0.05 7.24 -12.37
N LEU A 266 -0.54 8.03 -11.44
CA LEU A 266 -0.42 7.80 -10.00
C LEU A 266 -1.02 6.45 -9.56
N LEU A 267 -2.19 6.09 -10.09
CA LEU A 267 -2.83 4.80 -9.81
C LEU A 267 -1.95 3.65 -10.33
N ARG A 268 -1.43 3.76 -11.57
CA ARG A 268 -0.59 2.73 -12.18
C ARG A 268 0.74 2.56 -11.44
N ALA A 269 1.44 3.68 -11.13
CA ALA A 269 2.69 3.63 -10.36
C ALA A 269 2.50 3.06 -8.95
N THR A 270 1.29 3.17 -8.39
CA THR A 270 0.97 2.56 -7.09
C THR A 270 0.73 1.06 -7.23
N GLY A 271 0.04 0.60 -8.28
CA GLY A 271 -0.19 -0.82 -8.56
C GLY A 271 1.09 -1.60 -8.89
N MET A 272 2.06 -0.95 -9.54
CA MET A 272 3.36 -1.57 -9.84
C MET A 272 4.22 -1.89 -8.60
N SER A 273 3.87 -1.33 -7.46
CA SER A 273 4.57 -1.60 -6.18
C SER A 273 3.95 -2.79 -5.42
N GLY A 274 3.05 -3.57 -6.04
CA GLY A 274 2.35 -4.72 -5.45
C GLY A 274 2.49 -5.98 -6.29
N HIS A 275 2.16 -7.13 -5.72
CA HIS A 275 2.32 -8.49 -6.30
C HIS A 275 1.55 -8.78 -7.61
N ASN A 276 0.77 -7.84 -8.13
CA ASN A 276 -0.15 -8.07 -9.25
C ASN A 276 0.52 -8.01 -10.63
N SER A 277 1.84 -7.83 -10.70
CA SER A 277 2.61 -7.75 -11.95
C SER A 277 3.21 -9.10 -12.41
N GLU A 278 3.12 -10.17 -11.62
CA GLU A 278 3.92 -11.39 -11.77
C GLU A 278 3.17 -12.64 -12.25
N GLY A 279 1.86 -12.54 -12.46
CA GLY A 279 1.07 -13.64 -13.05
C GLY A 279 1.36 -13.80 -14.55
N GLY A 280 1.24 -15.03 -15.10
CA GLY A 280 1.52 -15.40 -16.48
C GLY A 280 0.77 -14.62 -17.58
N GLU A 281 -0.17 -13.75 -17.20
CA GLU A 281 -0.89 -12.79 -18.03
C GLU A 281 -0.92 -11.40 -17.34
N PRO A 282 0.20 -10.67 -17.28
CA PRO A 282 0.32 -9.43 -16.50
C PRO A 282 -0.66 -8.33 -16.92
N THR A 283 -1.17 -8.38 -18.14
CA THR A 283 -2.05 -7.34 -18.71
C THR A 283 -3.42 -7.26 -18.03
N TRP A 284 -4.06 -8.40 -17.78
CA TRP A 284 -5.39 -8.45 -17.15
C TRP A 284 -5.33 -8.08 -15.66
N GLY A 285 -4.30 -8.55 -14.95
CA GLY A 285 -4.05 -8.17 -13.56
C GLY A 285 -3.82 -6.67 -13.41
N ALA A 286 -3.01 -6.10 -14.29
CA ALA A 286 -2.74 -4.67 -14.31
C ALA A 286 -3.99 -3.82 -14.58
N ILE A 287 -4.87 -4.27 -15.47
CA ILE A 287 -6.15 -3.60 -15.74
C ILE A 287 -7.09 -3.73 -14.54
N ALA A 288 -7.18 -4.93 -13.95
CA ALA A 288 -8.01 -5.16 -12.77
C ALA A 288 -7.54 -4.32 -11.59
N ASP A 289 -6.23 -4.25 -11.33
CA ASP A 289 -5.67 -3.41 -10.28
C ASP A 289 -5.96 -1.92 -10.50
N LEU A 290 -5.75 -1.42 -11.72
CA LEU A 290 -6.09 -0.04 -12.07
C LEU A 290 -7.57 0.27 -11.84
N LEU A 291 -8.48 -0.62 -12.25
CA LEU A 291 -9.92 -0.46 -12.06
C LEU A 291 -10.31 -0.54 -10.58
N HIS A 292 -9.67 -1.41 -9.82
CA HIS A 292 -9.86 -1.54 -8.38
C HIS A 292 -9.45 -0.26 -7.64
N LEU A 293 -8.25 0.23 -7.91
CA LEU A 293 -7.72 1.47 -7.31
C LEU A 293 -8.52 2.70 -7.74
N LEU A 294 -8.90 2.80 -9.00
CA LEU A 294 -9.74 3.89 -9.52
C LEU A 294 -11.11 3.88 -8.85
N GLY A 295 -11.76 2.72 -8.79
CA GLY A 295 -13.04 2.57 -8.09
C GLY A 295 -12.94 2.99 -6.63
N ALA A 296 -11.92 2.53 -5.92
CA ALA A 296 -11.67 2.92 -4.54
C ALA A 296 -11.45 4.44 -4.39
N ALA A 297 -10.67 5.04 -5.29
CA ALA A 297 -10.42 6.48 -5.29
C ALA A 297 -11.70 7.28 -5.52
N LEU A 298 -12.51 6.91 -6.51
CA LEU A 298 -13.77 7.59 -6.81
C LEU A 298 -14.77 7.49 -5.65
N TRP A 299 -14.84 6.34 -5.01
CA TRP A 299 -15.74 6.12 -3.89
C TRP A 299 -15.27 6.89 -2.65
N ILE A 300 -14.03 6.68 -2.20
CA ILE A 300 -13.47 7.26 -0.97
C ILE A 300 -13.30 8.78 -1.10
N GLY A 301 -12.66 9.23 -2.18
CA GLY A 301 -12.43 10.65 -2.40
C GLY A 301 -13.72 11.43 -2.63
N GLY A 302 -14.68 10.83 -3.35
CA GLY A 302 -16.01 11.43 -3.52
C GLY A 302 -16.79 11.51 -2.20
N LEU A 303 -16.71 10.47 -1.35
CA LEU A 303 -17.31 10.47 -0.02
C LEU A 303 -16.70 11.55 0.88
N ALA A 304 -15.38 11.70 0.85
CA ALA A 304 -14.68 12.74 1.59
C ALA A 304 -15.05 14.15 1.11
N MET A 305 -15.13 14.37 -0.20
CA MET A 305 -15.60 15.65 -0.75
C MET A 305 -17.02 15.96 -0.35
N LEU A 306 -17.90 14.96 -0.38
CA LEU A 306 -19.30 15.13 0.05
C LEU A 306 -19.36 15.51 1.54
N THR A 307 -18.65 14.77 2.41
CA THR A 307 -18.70 14.98 3.86
C THR A 307 -18.03 16.26 4.32
N VAL A 308 -16.85 16.57 3.80
CA VAL A 308 -16.02 17.68 4.28
C VAL A 308 -16.41 19.00 3.59
N ALA A 309 -16.73 18.95 2.30
CA ALA A 309 -16.90 20.18 1.53
C ALA A 309 -18.36 20.50 1.18
N VAL A 310 -19.20 19.52 0.83
CA VAL A 310 -20.58 19.77 0.38
C VAL A 310 -21.56 19.83 1.55
N LEU A 311 -21.63 18.78 2.38
CA LEU A 311 -22.61 18.66 3.48
C LEU A 311 -22.59 19.82 4.47
N PRO A 312 -21.40 20.33 4.90
CA PRO A 312 -21.38 21.42 5.88
C PRO A 312 -21.93 22.74 5.37
N ARG A 313 -22.06 22.91 4.06
CA ARG A 313 -22.62 24.14 3.44
C ARG A 313 -24.14 24.22 3.55
N ARG A 314 -24.80 23.06 3.74
CA ARG A 314 -26.27 22.97 3.93
C ARG A 314 -27.09 23.67 2.83
N ARG A 315 -26.58 23.74 1.59
CA ARG A 315 -27.29 24.35 0.46
C ARG A 315 -28.13 23.30 -0.23
N ALA A 316 -29.45 23.38 -0.05
CA ALA A 316 -30.40 22.39 -0.56
C ALA A 316 -30.26 22.15 -2.08
N GLY A 317 -30.09 23.21 -2.87
CA GLY A 317 -29.90 23.09 -4.33
C GLY A 317 -28.60 22.37 -4.72
N GLU A 318 -27.47 22.62 -4.00
CA GLU A 318 -26.22 21.90 -4.25
C GLU A 318 -26.34 20.41 -3.86
N LEU A 319 -27.02 20.12 -2.75
CA LEU A 319 -27.23 18.73 -2.31
C LEU A 319 -28.13 17.97 -3.28
N ALA A 320 -29.21 18.59 -3.79
CA ALA A 320 -30.11 17.97 -4.76
C ALA A 320 -29.41 17.63 -6.09
N GLU A 321 -28.42 18.44 -6.51
CA GLU A 321 -27.63 18.21 -7.74
C GLU A 321 -26.53 17.17 -7.52
N VAL A 322 -25.74 17.30 -6.45
CA VAL A 322 -24.49 16.57 -6.24
C VAL A 322 -24.71 15.16 -5.67
N VAL A 323 -25.63 15.00 -4.71
CA VAL A 323 -25.83 13.72 -4.00
C VAL A 323 -26.31 12.59 -4.93
N PRO A 324 -27.32 12.79 -5.82
CA PRO A 324 -27.73 11.74 -6.75
C PRO A 324 -26.62 11.40 -7.77
N GLY A 325 -25.86 12.41 -8.23
CA GLY A 325 -24.72 12.22 -9.13
C GLY A 325 -23.64 11.34 -8.47
N TYR A 326 -23.26 11.70 -7.24
CA TYR A 326 -22.30 10.90 -6.47
C TYR A 326 -22.82 9.49 -6.18
N SER A 327 -24.09 9.33 -5.83
CA SER A 327 -24.67 8.00 -5.58
C SER A 327 -24.58 7.07 -6.79
N ARG A 328 -24.73 7.59 -8.01
CA ARG A 328 -24.55 6.83 -9.26
C ARG A 328 -23.07 6.48 -9.48
N LEU A 329 -22.19 7.48 -9.34
CA LEU A 329 -20.74 7.28 -9.47
C LEU A 329 -20.22 6.24 -8.47
N ALA A 330 -20.64 6.35 -7.20
CA ALA A 330 -20.28 5.38 -6.16
C ALA A 330 -20.79 3.96 -6.46
N ALA A 331 -21.96 3.81 -7.10
CA ALA A 331 -22.44 2.49 -7.53
C ALA A 331 -21.54 1.86 -8.57
N VAL A 332 -21.18 2.62 -9.60
CA VAL A 332 -20.24 2.14 -10.65
C VAL A 332 -18.88 1.83 -10.04
N ALA A 333 -18.37 2.72 -9.20
CA ALA A 333 -17.10 2.53 -8.51
C ALA A 333 -17.07 1.23 -7.67
N VAL A 334 -18.11 0.98 -6.87
CA VAL A 334 -18.22 -0.23 -6.06
C VAL A 334 -18.32 -1.49 -6.94
N THR A 335 -19.08 -1.44 -8.03
CA THR A 335 -19.13 -2.57 -8.98
C THR A 335 -17.76 -2.87 -9.58
N ALA A 336 -17.01 -1.81 -9.95
CA ALA A 336 -15.64 -1.97 -10.43
C ALA A 336 -14.71 -2.55 -9.36
N ILE A 337 -14.80 -2.07 -8.10
CA ILE A 337 -14.00 -2.61 -6.98
C ILE A 337 -14.27 -4.11 -6.79
N VAL A 338 -15.54 -4.52 -6.78
CA VAL A 338 -15.91 -5.92 -6.57
C VAL A 338 -15.46 -6.78 -7.74
N GLY A 339 -15.79 -6.37 -8.98
CA GLY A 339 -15.41 -7.13 -10.18
C GLY A 339 -13.91 -7.28 -10.34
N ALA A 340 -13.18 -6.17 -10.24
CA ALA A 340 -11.72 -6.18 -10.31
C ALA A 340 -11.11 -6.95 -9.12
N GLY A 341 -11.66 -6.80 -7.92
CA GLY A 341 -11.20 -7.52 -6.74
C GLY A 341 -11.35 -9.04 -6.84
N LEU A 342 -12.40 -9.53 -7.50
CA LEU A 342 -12.55 -10.96 -7.77
C LEU A 342 -11.49 -11.49 -8.75
N VAL A 343 -11.18 -10.72 -9.79
CA VAL A 343 -10.11 -11.08 -10.74
C VAL A 343 -8.76 -11.15 -10.02
N LEU A 344 -8.43 -10.13 -9.23
CA LEU A 344 -7.18 -10.09 -8.46
C LEU A 344 -7.09 -11.22 -7.43
N ALA A 345 -8.20 -11.50 -6.72
CA ALA A 345 -8.26 -12.59 -5.76
C ALA A 345 -7.99 -13.95 -6.43
N TRP A 346 -8.58 -14.17 -7.60
CA TRP A 346 -8.36 -15.38 -8.37
C TRP A 346 -6.91 -15.54 -8.84
N GLN A 347 -6.29 -14.45 -9.33
CA GLN A 347 -4.90 -14.47 -9.79
C GLN A 347 -3.90 -14.76 -8.67
N VAL A 348 -4.12 -14.18 -7.48
CA VAL A 348 -3.19 -14.32 -6.35
C VAL A 348 -3.38 -15.65 -5.62
N VAL A 349 -4.63 -16.03 -5.35
CA VAL A 349 -4.94 -17.23 -4.53
C VAL A 349 -4.98 -18.51 -5.35
N GLY A 350 -5.46 -18.44 -6.60
CA GLY A 350 -5.46 -19.52 -7.58
C GLY A 350 -6.28 -20.77 -7.22
N SER A 351 -6.61 -21.00 -5.94
CA SER A 351 -7.31 -22.19 -5.47
C SER A 351 -8.22 -21.91 -4.27
N TYR A 352 -9.24 -22.76 -4.08
CA TYR A 352 -10.11 -22.70 -2.89
C TYR A 352 -9.34 -23.07 -1.61
N ASP A 353 -8.36 -23.96 -1.74
CA ASP A 353 -7.54 -24.40 -0.61
C ASP A 353 -6.67 -23.26 -0.10
N GLY A 354 -6.02 -22.53 -0.98
CA GLY A 354 -5.27 -21.33 -0.65
C GLY A 354 -6.13 -20.25 0.03
N LEU A 355 -7.40 -20.10 -0.38
CA LEU A 355 -8.32 -19.15 0.25
C LEU A 355 -8.68 -19.51 1.69
N LEU A 356 -8.82 -20.82 2.01
CA LEU A 356 -9.31 -21.26 3.31
C LEU A 356 -8.20 -21.62 4.31
N HIS A 357 -6.99 -21.92 3.84
CA HIS A 357 -5.94 -22.45 4.69
C HIS A 357 -4.68 -21.57 4.75
N THR A 358 -4.57 -20.50 3.94
CA THR A 358 -3.46 -19.55 4.02
C THR A 358 -3.80 -18.32 4.85
N SER A 359 -2.78 -17.72 5.47
CA SER A 359 -2.94 -16.46 6.21
C SER A 359 -3.40 -15.32 5.31
N TYR A 360 -2.95 -15.29 4.06
CA TYR A 360 -3.39 -14.33 3.04
C TYR A 360 -4.86 -14.52 2.70
N GLY A 361 -5.30 -15.76 2.48
CA GLY A 361 -6.70 -16.10 2.24
C GLY A 361 -7.61 -15.64 3.36
N HIS A 362 -7.23 -15.86 4.62
CA HIS A 362 -7.99 -15.37 5.78
C HIS A 362 -8.08 -13.84 5.81
N LEU A 363 -6.99 -13.12 5.55
CA LEU A 363 -7.01 -11.65 5.47
C LEU A 363 -7.89 -11.15 4.31
N LEU A 364 -7.89 -11.84 3.17
CA LEU A 364 -8.75 -11.54 2.03
C LEU A 364 -10.22 -11.77 2.36
N LEU A 365 -10.56 -12.85 3.06
CA LEU A 365 -11.92 -13.11 3.54
C LEU A 365 -12.38 -12.04 4.52
N VAL A 366 -11.53 -11.61 5.46
CA VAL A 366 -11.83 -10.52 6.38
C VAL A 366 -12.05 -9.21 5.62
N LYS A 367 -11.17 -8.86 4.68
CA LYS A 367 -11.33 -7.68 3.82
C LYS A 367 -12.67 -7.70 3.09
N THR A 368 -13.04 -8.84 2.53
CA THR A 368 -14.29 -9.03 1.79
C THR A 368 -15.51 -8.91 2.71
N ALA A 369 -15.46 -9.49 3.91
CA ALA A 369 -16.52 -9.40 4.91
C ALA A 369 -16.72 -7.95 5.41
N VAL A 370 -15.62 -7.22 5.68
CA VAL A 370 -15.68 -5.81 6.06
C VAL A 370 -16.27 -4.97 4.91
N LEU A 371 -15.83 -5.21 3.67
CA LEU A 371 -16.40 -4.52 2.50
C LEU A 371 -17.90 -4.79 2.37
N ALA A 372 -18.34 -6.04 2.52
CA ALA A 372 -19.77 -6.41 2.48
C ALA A 372 -20.55 -5.66 3.57
N ALA A 373 -20.04 -5.57 4.79
CA ALA A 373 -20.66 -4.81 5.88
C ALA A 373 -20.78 -3.31 5.53
N VAL A 374 -19.74 -2.71 4.95
CA VAL A 374 -19.75 -1.32 4.48
C VAL A 374 -20.81 -1.12 3.41
N LEU A 375 -20.92 -2.03 2.44
CA LEU A 375 -21.91 -1.95 1.37
C LEU A 375 -23.34 -2.08 1.86
N LEU A 376 -23.61 -2.92 2.87
CA LEU A 376 -24.93 -3.05 3.49
C LEU A 376 -25.33 -1.73 4.20
N ILE A 377 -24.38 -1.07 4.86
CA ILE A 377 -24.61 0.23 5.50
C ILE A 377 -24.83 1.30 4.43
N ALA A 378 -24.01 1.34 3.39
CA ALA A 378 -24.16 2.27 2.27
C ALA A 378 -25.49 2.10 1.53
N GLN A 379 -25.97 0.84 1.38
CA GLN A 379 -27.27 0.58 0.78
C GLN A 379 -28.43 1.11 1.63
N SER A 380 -28.33 1.01 2.95
CA SER A 380 -29.34 1.56 3.86
C SER A 380 -29.37 3.10 3.77
N SER A 381 -28.20 3.73 3.69
CA SER A 381 -28.03 5.17 3.45
C SER A 381 -28.66 5.62 2.13
N ARG A 382 -28.43 4.87 1.05
CA ARG A 382 -29.01 5.11 -0.27
C ARG A 382 -30.54 5.02 -0.28
N ARG A 383 -31.11 4.00 0.38
CA ARG A 383 -32.57 3.85 0.51
C ARG A 383 -33.14 5.06 1.24
N TRP A 384 -32.49 5.50 2.32
CA TRP A 384 -32.90 6.67 3.07
C TRP A 384 -32.83 7.95 2.22
N VAL A 385 -31.75 8.17 1.45
CA VAL A 385 -31.61 9.30 0.53
C VAL A 385 -32.76 9.33 -0.49
N ARG A 386 -33.04 8.19 -1.13
CA ARG A 386 -34.12 8.10 -2.13
C ARG A 386 -35.50 8.35 -1.57
N THR A 387 -35.79 7.95 -0.32
CA THR A 387 -37.13 8.01 0.27
C THR A 387 -37.38 9.28 1.09
N ARG A 388 -36.33 9.90 1.62
CA ARG A 388 -36.44 10.99 2.58
C ARG A 388 -35.85 12.31 2.09
N LEU A 389 -34.81 12.30 1.24
CA LEU A 389 -34.20 13.54 0.78
C LEU A 389 -35.13 14.27 -0.20
N ASP A 390 -35.78 13.56 -1.11
CA ASP A 390 -36.77 14.14 -2.02
C ASP A 390 -37.97 14.73 -1.25
N LEU A 391 -38.43 14.06 -0.19
CA LEU A 391 -39.51 14.52 0.65
C LEU A 391 -39.11 15.67 1.57
N ALA A 392 -37.88 15.65 2.12
CA ALA A 392 -37.39 16.65 3.05
C ALA A 392 -36.97 17.97 2.37
N VAL A 393 -36.43 17.88 1.15
CA VAL A 393 -36.10 19.04 0.32
C VAL A 393 -37.37 19.71 -0.18
N LEU A 394 -38.42 18.94 -0.47
CA LEU A 394 -39.74 19.44 -0.87
C LEU A 394 -40.54 20.01 0.30
N LEU A 395 -40.34 19.52 1.51
CA LEU A 395 -41.24 19.87 2.61
C LEU A 395 -40.72 20.90 3.58
N ARG A 396 -39.42 21.25 3.75
CA ARG A 396 -39.02 22.33 4.71
C ARG A 396 -37.53 22.60 4.93
N GLY A 397 -36.58 22.26 4.21
CA GLY A 397 -35.17 22.74 4.40
C GLY A 397 -34.57 22.65 5.82
N ASP A 398 -35.11 21.79 6.71
CA ASP A 398 -34.79 21.81 8.13
C ASP A 398 -33.52 21.03 8.47
N ALA A 399 -32.63 21.64 9.27
CA ALA A 399 -31.34 21.09 9.69
C ALA A 399 -31.45 19.75 10.44
N ALA A 400 -32.58 19.47 11.07
CA ALA A 400 -32.83 18.21 11.79
C ALA A 400 -32.90 16.99 10.86
N THR A 401 -33.30 17.18 9.60
CA THR A 401 -33.44 16.12 8.60
C THR A 401 -32.09 15.71 7.98
N VAL A 402 -31.08 16.60 7.99
CA VAL A 402 -29.74 16.35 7.42
C VAL A 402 -28.84 15.61 8.42
N ARG A 403 -29.08 15.72 9.73
CA ARG A 403 -28.26 15.07 10.77
C ARG A 403 -28.16 13.54 10.63
N PRO A 404 -29.26 12.76 10.46
CA PRO A 404 -29.15 11.29 10.33
C PRO A 404 -28.34 10.87 9.09
N PHE A 405 -28.43 11.63 8.00
CA PHE A 405 -27.64 11.42 6.80
C PHE A 405 -26.16 11.67 7.08
N GLY A 406 -25.82 12.76 7.78
CA GLY A 406 -24.45 13.07 8.20
C GLY A 406 -23.82 11.96 9.06
N TYR A 407 -24.56 11.38 10.00
CA TYR A 407 -24.09 10.25 10.81
C TYR A 407 -23.87 8.97 9.99
N SER A 408 -24.76 8.69 9.02
CA SER A 408 -24.59 7.53 8.13
C SER A 408 -23.34 7.66 7.27
N VAL A 409 -23.13 8.84 6.69
CA VAL A 409 -21.95 9.12 5.85
C VAL A 409 -20.67 9.14 6.68
N ALA A 410 -20.69 9.63 7.91
CA ALA A 410 -19.54 9.57 8.82
C ALA A 410 -19.20 8.12 9.21
N ALA A 411 -20.21 7.28 9.44
CA ALA A 411 -20.00 5.85 9.69
C ALA A 411 -19.40 5.14 8.48
N GLU A 412 -19.89 5.41 7.27
CA GLU A 412 -19.32 4.90 6.02
C GLU A 412 -17.84 5.32 5.87
N THR A 413 -17.53 6.60 6.14
CA THR A 413 -16.15 7.09 6.08
C THR A 413 -15.24 6.38 7.06
N GLY A 414 -15.68 6.18 8.32
CA GLY A 414 -14.93 5.44 9.32
C GLY A 414 -14.64 4.01 8.91
N LEU A 415 -15.64 3.32 8.34
CA LEU A 415 -15.49 1.95 7.86
C LEU A 415 -14.54 1.83 6.67
N VAL A 416 -14.57 2.80 5.75
CA VAL A 416 -13.63 2.88 4.62
C VAL A 416 -12.19 3.03 5.10
N LEU A 417 -11.93 3.83 6.13
CA LEU A 417 -10.59 3.95 6.72
C LEU A 417 -10.10 2.62 7.29
N VAL A 418 -11.00 1.81 7.85
CA VAL A 418 -10.68 0.46 8.32
C VAL A 418 -10.35 -0.47 7.16
N VAL A 419 -11.09 -0.43 6.05
CA VAL A 419 -10.77 -1.22 4.83
C VAL A 419 -9.39 -0.86 4.29
N LEU A 420 -9.04 0.43 4.28
CA LEU A 420 -7.70 0.88 3.87
C LEU A 420 -6.60 0.37 4.80
N ALA A 421 -6.84 0.36 6.12
CA ALA A 421 -5.89 -0.19 7.08
C ALA A 421 -5.67 -1.70 6.86
N VAL A 422 -6.75 -2.47 6.70
CA VAL A 422 -6.67 -3.91 6.36
C VAL A 422 -5.95 -4.12 5.03
N THR A 423 -6.20 -3.28 4.03
CA THR A 423 -5.51 -3.37 2.73
C THR A 423 -4.00 -3.13 2.87
N SER A 424 -3.58 -2.16 3.69
CA SER A 424 -2.16 -1.91 3.91
C SER A 424 -1.44 -3.06 4.63
N LEU A 425 -2.16 -3.81 5.47
CA LEU A 425 -1.67 -5.04 6.10
C LEU A 425 -1.59 -6.20 5.08
N LEU A 426 -2.60 -6.33 4.22
CA LEU A 426 -2.63 -7.35 3.16
C LEU A 426 -1.44 -7.23 2.19
N VAL A 427 -1.06 -6.01 1.82
CA VAL A 427 0.09 -5.76 0.94
C VAL A 427 1.43 -6.13 1.62
N THR A 428 1.43 -6.29 2.95
CA THR A 428 2.60 -6.73 3.72
C THR A 428 2.53 -8.21 4.12
N ALA A 429 1.45 -8.91 3.79
CA ALA A 429 1.26 -10.33 4.10
C ALA A 429 1.60 -11.19 2.88
N ASN A 430 2.31 -12.30 3.10
CA ASN A 430 2.63 -13.25 2.03
C ASN A 430 1.40 -14.02 1.58
N PRO A 431 1.18 -14.20 0.26
CA PRO A 431 0.11 -15.04 -0.28
C PRO A 431 0.21 -16.52 0.11
N GLY A 432 1.37 -17.02 0.52
CA GLY A 432 1.59 -18.41 0.91
C GLY A 432 1.33 -19.34 -0.29
N ARG A 433 2.27 -19.48 -1.18
CA ARG A 433 2.27 -20.52 -2.22
C ARG A 433 3.07 -21.72 -1.78
#